data_0effb576352fab748552b818ee5f34f3
#
_entry.id   0effb576352fab748552b818ee5f34f3
#
_cell.length_a   1.000
_cell.length_b   1.000
_cell.length_c   1.000
_cell.angle_alpha   90.00
_cell.angle_beta   90.00
_cell.angle_gamma   90.00
#
_symmetry.space_group_name_H-M   'P 1'
#
loop_
_entity.id
_entity.type
_entity.pdbx_description
1 polymer ?
#
loop_
_entity_poly.entity_id
_entity_poly.type
_entity_poly.pdbx_seq_one_letter_code
_entity_poly.pdbx_strand_id
1 'polypeptide(L)'
;MADAGVRYALVTGGNKGIGLEICKQLASKGITVILTSRDEKRGLEALQMLKDSGLSHHVDFLQLNVVETASIAAAAQFLTTKYGRLDILVNNVGVLGVGLEGDVSILQEVVEAIAEAVFANSKAETSMKASGTIIQTYEAAQECLQTNFNGVKRVTEAFIPLLQLSDSPTIVNVSSIVGHLQHLRNERAKAVLTNEAGLTEESIDEVVQEFLTDFKEERLEENKWLSHGAAYQVSKAALNAYTKVLAKRHTDFIINSLCPGFARTDLTGNLGAISAEEAAQRVVKVALLPRGGPSGAFFYDKDVYGVAVLLLDG
;
A
#
# COMPACT_ATOMS: atom_id res chain seq x y z
N MET A 1 8.59 -31.06 -0.46
CA MET A 1 8.92 -30.74 0.95
C MET A 1 9.58 -29.39 0.95
N ALA A 2 9.01 -28.39 1.61
CA ALA A 2 9.66 -27.09 1.75
C ALA A 2 10.95 -27.30 2.58
N ASP A 3 12.03 -26.74 2.08
CA ASP A 3 13.33 -26.83 2.72
C ASP A 3 13.27 -26.06 4.06
N ALA A 4 13.61 -26.72 5.17
CA ALA A 4 13.49 -26.16 6.54
C ALA A 4 14.52 -25.04 6.76
N GLY A 5 14.34 -23.90 6.16
CA GLY A 5 15.26 -22.74 6.24
C GLY A 5 15.02 -21.69 5.16
N VAL A 6 14.37 -22.05 4.04
CA VAL A 6 14.07 -21.09 2.97
C VAL A 6 12.78 -20.33 3.29
N ARG A 7 12.83 -18.99 3.27
CA ARG A 7 11.65 -18.12 3.42
C ARG A 7 11.17 -17.67 2.04
N TYR A 8 9.86 -17.56 1.90
CA TYR A 8 9.19 -17.12 0.68
C TYR A 8 8.47 -15.80 0.89
N ALA A 9 8.72 -14.83 0.02
CA ALA A 9 8.06 -13.53 0.04
C ALA A 9 7.33 -13.27 -1.27
N LEU A 10 6.10 -12.77 -1.20
CA LEU A 10 5.37 -12.26 -2.35
C LEU A 10 5.28 -10.73 -2.26
N VAL A 11 5.62 -10.04 -3.36
CA VAL A 11 5.55 -8.57 -3.44
C VAL A 11 4.60 -8.18 -4.57
N THR A 12 3.50 -7.50 -4.23
CA THR A 12 2.58 -6.99 -5.26
C THR A 12 3.14 -5.74 -5.93
N GLY A 13 3.04 -5.67 -7.26
CA GLY A 13 3.60 -4.55 -8.03
C GLY A 13 5.13 -4.46 -7.95
N GLY A 14 5.80 -5.61 -7.98
CA GLY A 14 7.26 -5.73 -7.86
C GLY A 14 8.05 -5.40 -9.12
N ASN A 15 7.40 -4.99 -10.21
CA ASN A 15 8.05 -4.81 -11.51
C ASN A 15 8.76 -3.45 -11.70
N LYS A 16 8.59 -2.50 -10.80
CA LYS A 16 9.22 -1.17 -10.84
C LYS A 16 9.23 -0.47 -9.48
N GLY A 17 9.97 0.64 -9.42
CA GLY A 17 9.97 1.56 -8.28
C GLY A 17 10.27 0.87 -6.95
N ILE A 18 9.54 1.25 -5.89
CA ILE A 18 9.73 0.70 -4.54
C ILE A 18 9.56 -0.82 -4.54
N GLY A 19 8.57 -1.37 -5.26
CA GLY A 19 8.31 -2.81 -5.30
C GLY A 19 9.50 -3.62 -5.85
N LEU A 20 10.16 -3.14 -6.90
CA LEU A 20 11.34 -3.78 -7.48
C LEU A 20 12.52 -3.77 -6.50
N GLU A 21 12.74 -2.64 -5.83
CA GLU A 21 13.80 -2.52 -4.84
C GLU A 21 13.51 -3.37 -3.58
N ILE A 22 12.25 -3.54 -3.18
CA ILE A 22 11.87 -4.49 -2.12
C ILE A 22 12.25 -5.92 -2.54
N CYS A 23 11.90 -6.33 -3.77
CA CYS A 23 12.26 -7.65 -4.30
C CYS A 23 13.78 -7.87 -4.26
N LYS A 24 14.54 -6.90 -4.76
CA LYS A 24 16.01 -6.92 -4.76
C LYS A 24 16.59 -7.06 -3.35
N GLN A 25 16.13 -6.25 -2.41
CA GLN A 25 16.66 -6.24 -1.05
C GLN A 25 16.29 -7.49 -0.24
N LEU A 26 15.09 -8.05 -0.41
CA LEU A 26 14.72 -9.32 0.21
C LEU A 26 15.49 -10.49 -0.39
N ALA A 27 15.63 -10.54 -1.71
CA ALA A 27 16.41 -11.57 -2.41
C ALA A 27 17.90 -11.55 -2.01
N SER A 28 18.49 -10.36 -1.84
CA SER A 28 19.88 -10.18 -1.37
C SER A 28 20.10 -10.69 0.06
N LYS A 29 19.02 -10.93 0.82
CA LYS A 29 19.06 -11.51 2.17
C LYS A 29 18.77 -13.03 2.17
N GLY A 30 18.78 -13.67 0.99
CA GLY A 30 18.55 -15.11 0.84
C GLY A 30 17.08 -15.54 0.91
N ILE A 31 16.13 -14.59 0.82
CA ILE A 31 14.70 -14.88 0.78
C ILE A 31 14.31 -15.14 -0.68
N THR A 32 13.58 -16.19 -0.96
CA THR A 32 13.02 -16.42 -2.31
C THR A 32 11.82 -15.51 -2.51
N VAL A 33 11.94 -14.55 -3.42
CA VAL A 33 10.95 -13.51 -3.69
C VAL A 33 10.16 -13.82 -4.94
N ILE A 34 8.86 -13.86 -4.81
CA ILE A 34 7.91 -13.93 -5.91
C ILE A 34 7.51 -12.50 -6.27
N LEU A 35 8.17 -11.95 -7.29
CA LEU A 35 7.85 -10.66 -7.88
C LEU A 35 6.55 -10.78 -8.66
N THR A 36 5.61 -9.84 -8.46
CA THR A 36 4.37 -9.86 -9.24
C THR A 36 4.12 -8.57 -10.02
N SER A 37 3.43 -8.70 -11.14
CA SER A 37 2.99 -7.60 -12.00
C SER A 37 1.70 -7.98 -12.72
N ARG A 38 0.79 -7.03 -12.96
CA ARG A 38 -0.39 -7.24 -13.82
C ARG A 38 -0.01 -7.43 -15.30
N ASP A 39 1.06 -6.79 -15.72
CA ASP A 39 1.64 -6.88 -17.06
C ASP A 39 2.77 -7.91 -17.05
N GLU A 40 2.56 -9.01 -17.77
CA GLU A 40 3.51 -10.14 -17.83
C GLU A 40 4.85 -9.70 -18.41
N LYS A 41 4.86 -8.95 -19.51
CA LYS A 41 6.07 -8.51 -20.19
C LYS A 41 6.95 -7.69 -19.25
N ARG A 42 6.37 -6.66 -18.60
CA ARG A 42 7.09 -5.81 -17.62
C ARG A 42 7.56 -6.61 -16.41
N GLY A 43 6.79 -7.63 -16.01
CA GLY A 43 7.18 -8.52 -14.93
C GLY A 43 8.40 -9.38 -15.28
N LEU A 44 8.44 -9.96 -16.48
CA LEU A 44 9.55 -10.75 -16.98
C LEU A 44 10.82 -9.90 -17.22
N GLU A 45 10.67 -8.66 -17.71
CA GLU A 45 11.77 -7.70 -17.82
C GLU A 45 12.39 -7.40 -16.44
N ALA A 46 11.57 -7.13 -15.43
CA ALA A 46 12.02 -6.89 -14.06
C ALA A 46 12.69 -8.13 -13.44
N LEU A 47 12.13 -9.32 -13.66
CA LEU A 47 12.77 -10.59 -13.27
C LEU A 47 14.16 -10.74 -13.87
N GLN A 48 14.31 -10.44 -15.18
CA GLN A 48 15.60 -10.54 -15.84
C GLN A 48 16.62 -9.57 -15.25
N MET A 49 16.21 -8.30 -14.98
CA MET A 49 17.08 -7.32 -14.30
C MET A 49 17.60 -7.83 -12.96
N LEU A 50 16.74 -8.47 -12.16
CA LEU A 50 17.16 -9.03 -10.86
C LEU A 50 18.09 -10.22 -11.04
N LYS A 51 17.87 -11.08 -12.04
CA LYS A 51 18.75 -12.19 -12.36
C LYS A 51 20.14 -11.71 -12.79
N ASP A 52 20.21 -10.70 -13.64
CA ASP A 52 21.44 -10.09 -14.12
C ASP A 52 22.23 -9.41 -12.98
N SER A 53 21.53 -9.01 -11.92
CA SER A 53 22.13 -8.50 -10.68
C SER A 53 22.64 -9.60 -9.74
N GLY A 54 22.70 -10.87 -10.18
CA GLY A 54 23.22 -11.98 -9.40
C GLY A 54 22.21 -12.65 -8.46
N LEU A 55 20.93 -12.32 -8.58
CA LEU A 55 19.87 -12.82 -7.67
C LEU A 55 19.06 -13.99 -8.25
N SER A 56 19.53 -14.63 -9.30
CA SER A 56 18.82 -15.65 -10.08
C SER A 56 18.23 -16.80 -9.25
N HIS A 57 18.87 -17.18 -8.13
CA HIS A 57 18.43 -18.25 -7.25
C HIS A 57 17.36 -17.85 -6.24
N HIS A 58 17.10 -16.55 -6.10
CA HIS A 58 16.21 -15.98 -5.08
C HIS A 58 15.06 -15.17 -5.66
N VAL A 59 14.83 -15.24 -6.98
CA VAL A 59 13.74 -14.48 -7.60
C VAL A 59 12.94 -15.34 -8.55
N ASP A 60 11.62 -15.16 -8.50
CA ASP A 60 10.66 -15.76 -9.42
C ASP A 60 9.62 -14.71 -9.82
N PHE A 61 8.87 -14.97 -10.87
CA PHE A 61 7.82 -14.10 -11.36
C PHE A 61 6.47 -14.82 -11.39
N LEU A 62 5.43 -14.07 -11.02
CA LEU A 62 4.06 -14.51 -11.13
C LEU A 62 3.19 -13.34 -11.60
N GLN A 63 2.41 -13.54 -12.67
CA GLN A 63 1.45 -12.55 -13.09
C GLN A 63 0.33 -12.44 -12.04
N LEU A 64 0.05 -11.22 -11.58
CA LEU A 64 -0.99 -10.95 -10.59
C LEU A 64 -1.63 -9.59 -10.83
N ASN A 65 -2.93 -9.59 -11.12
CA ASN A 65 -3.77 -8.41 -11.11
C ASN A 65 -4.63 -8.42 -9.83
N VAL A 66 -4.37 -7.51 -8.90
CA VAL A 66 -5.02 -7.45 -7.58
C VAL A 66 -6.51 -7.08 -7.63
N VAL A 67 -6.99 -6.58 -8.76
CA VAL A 67 -8.42 -6.25 -8.94
C VAL A 67 -9.22 -7.42 -9.54
N GLU A 68 -8.55 -8.46 -10.03
CA GLU A 68 -9.17 -9.61 -10.68
C GLU A 68 -9.15 -10.85 -9.79
N THR A 69 -10.31 -11.29 -9.33
CA THR A 69 -10.44 -12.46 -8.45
C THR A 69 -9.86 -13.73 -9.07
N ALA A 70 -10.03 -13.93 -10.37
CA ALA A 70 -9.48 -15.09 -11.07
C ALA A 70 -7.94 -15.08 -11.08
N SER A 71 -7.33 -13.90 -11.28
CA SER A 71 -5.87 -13.75 -11.22
C SER A 71 -5.32 -14.05 -9.82
N ILE A 72 -6.01 -13.57 -8.78
CA ILE A 72 -5.64 -13.83 -7.38
C ILE A 72 -5.73 -15.33 -7.05
N ALA A 73 -6.83 -15.99 -7.47
CA ALA A 73 -7.02 -17.42 -7.24
C ALA A 73 -5.95 -18.27 -7.96
N ALA A 74 -5.63 -17.93 -9.20
CA ALA A 74 -4.56 -18.59 -9.95
C ALA A 74 -3.19 -18.41 -9.27
N ALA A 75 -2.91 -17.22 -8.75
CA ALA A 75 -1.68 -16.92 -8.02
C ALA A 75 -1.60 -17.72 -6.70
N ALA A 76 -2.67 -17.81 -5.92
CA ALA A 76 -2.71 -18.63 -4.71
C ALA A 76 -2.50 -20.12 -5.02
N GLN A 77 -3.13 -20.65 -6.06
CA GLN A 77 -2.94 -22.02 -6.53
C GLN A 77 -1.50 -22.29 -6.96
N PHE A 78 -0.89 -21.36 -7.69
CA PHE A 78 0.52 -21.48 -8.11
C PHE A 78 1.46 -21.56 -6.89
N LEU A 79 1.30 -20.65 -5.90
CA LEU A 79 2.12 -20.67 -4.69
C LEU A 79 1.92 -21.94 -3.88
N THR A 80 0.70 -22.41 -3.74
CA THR A 80 0.38 -23.67 -3.06
C THR A 80 1.12 -24.83 -3.69
N THR A 81 1.08 -24.92 -5.02
CA THR A 81 1.67 -26.05 -5.76
C THR A 81 3.20 -26.00 -5.76
N LYS A 82 3.78 -24.81 -5.94
CA LYS A 82 5.22 -24.66 -6.14
C LYS A 82 5.99 -24.53 -4.83
N TYR A 83 5.47 -23.80 -3.85
CA TYR A 83 6.18 -23.45 -2.61
C TYR A 83 5.56 -24.05 -1.35
N GLY A 84 4.25 -24.34 -1.37
CA GLY A 84 3.51 -24.94 -0.26
C GLY A 84 3.27 -24.02 0.93
N ARG A 85 3.94 -22.87 1.03
CA ARG A 85 3.76 -21.85 2.08
C ARG A 85 4.16 -20.46 1.60
N LEU A 86 3.79 -19.45 2.37
CA LEU A 86 4.26 -18.08 2.22
C LEU A 86 4.67 -17.54 3.59
N ASP A 87 5.82 -16.86 3.68
CA ASP A 87 6.32 -16.31 4.96
C ASP A 87 6.10 -14.80 5.06
N ILE A 88 6.17 -14.09 3.92
CA ILE A 88 6.06 -12.63 3.86
C ILE A 88 5.14 -12.25 2.70
N LEU A 89 4.11 -11.46 3.00
CA LEU A 89 3.28 -10.78 1.99
C LEU A 89 3.54 -9.27 2.08
N VAL A 90 4.01 -8.67 0.97
CA VAL A 90 4.14 -7.22 0.85
C VAL A 90 3.11 -6.70 -0.14
N ASN A 91 2.06 -6.07 0.37
CA ASN A 91 1.05 -5.37 -0.41
C ASN A 91 1.58 -3.97 -0.77
N ASN A 92 2.27 -3.88 -1.92
CA ASN A 92 2.94 -2.65 -2.34
C ASN A 92 2.22 -1.94 -3.49
N VAL A 93 1.42 -2.65 -4.30
CA VAL A 93 0.71 -2.03 -5.43
C VAL A 93 -0.13 -0.83 -4.99
N GLY A 94 -0.14 0.24 -5.81
CA GLY A 94 -0.99 1.39 -5.56
C GLY A 94 -1.05 2.36 -6.75
N VAL A 95 -2.15 3.13 -6.79
CA VAL A 95 -2.42 4.19 -7.79
C VAL A 95 -2.93 5.45 -7.08
N LEU A 96 -2.78 6.63 -7.68
CA LEU A 96 -3.20 7.92 -7.07
C LEU A 96 -4.70 8.21 -7.20
N GLY A 97 -5.40 7.58 -8.14
CA GLY A 97 -6.83 7.84 -8.35
C GLY A 97 -7.12 9.20 -8.98
N VAL A 98 -6.24 9.66 -9.84
CA VAL A 98 -6.43 10.86 -10.67
C VAL A 98 -6.22 10.48 -12.13
N GLY A 99 -7.09 10.98 -13.01
CA GLY A 99 -6.92 10.88 -14.44
C GLY A 99 -5.80 11.83 -14.89
N LEU A 100 -4.80 11.29 -15.54
CA LEU A 100 -3.74 12.09 -16.16
C LEU A 100 -4.09 12.26 -17.64
N GLU A 101 -4.92 13.24 -17.97
CA GLU A 101 -4.98 13.76 -19.33
C GLU A 101 -4.01 14.93 -19.39
N GLY A 102 -2.78 14.68 -19.84
CA GLY A 102 -1.81 15.75 -20.11
C GLY A 102 -0.41 15.52 -19.57
N ASP A 103 0.31 16.58 -19.41
CA ASP A 103 1.73 16.68 -19.09
C ASP A 103 2.04 16.19 -17.66
N VAL A 104 3.28 15.72 -17.45
CA VAL A 104 3.85 15.33 -16.14
C VAL A 104 3.73 16.45 -15.08
N SER A 105 3.64 17.72 -15.53
CA SER A 105 3.40 18.87 -14.65
C SER A 105 2.12 18.76 -13.82
N ILE A 106 1.06 18.14 -14.34
CA ILE A 106 -0.20 17.93 -13.62
C ILE A 106 0.00 16.97 -12.44
N LEU A 107 0.81 15.94 -12.62
CA LEU A 107 1.12 14.99 -11.52
C LEU A 107 1.87 15.70 -10.38
N GLN A 108 2.74 16.64 -10.71
CA GLN A 108 3.43 17.48 -9.73
C GLN A 108 2.43 18.29 -8.90
N GLU A 109 1.52 19.00 -9.56
CA GLU A 109 0.50 19.80 -8.89
C GLU A 109 -0.40 18.95 -7.97
N VAL A 110 -0.78 17.74 -8.42
CA VAL A 110 -1.55 16.78 -7.57
C VAL A 110 -0.78 16.40 -6.32
N VAL A 111 0.48 16.02 -6.48
CA VAL A 111 1.32 15.56 -5.36
C VAL A 111 1.57 16.71 -4.38
N GLU A 112 1.85 17.91 -4.88
CA GLU A 112 2.03 19.11 -4.07
C GLU A 112 0.73 19.49 -3.34
N ALA A 113 -0.43 19.47 -4.02
CA ALA A 113 -1.72 19.75 -3.41
C ALA A 113 -2.08 18.74 -2.31
N ILE A 114 -1.81 17.45 -2.51
CA ILE A 114 -2.00 16.42 -1.48
C ILE A 114 -1.05 16.68 -0.29
N ALA A 115 0.21 17.00 -0.55
CA ALA A 115 1.19 17.29 0.49
C ALA A 115 0.79 18.53 1.31
N GLU A 116 0.41 19.62 0.65
CA GLU A 116 -0.07 20.82 1.34
C GLU A 116 -1.33 20.57 2.16
N ALA A 117 -2.31 19.85 1.62
CA ALA A 117 -3.56 19.54 2.31
C ALA A 117 -3.33 18.70 3.59
N VAL A 118 -2.28 17.88 3.60
CA VAL A 118 -1.92 17.02 4.73
C VAL A 118 -1.02 17.73 5.75
N PHE A 119 -0.06 18.55 5.28
CA PHE A 119 0.97 19.13 6.13
C PHE A 119 0.74 20.62 6.47
N ALA A 120 -0.12 21.34 5.73
CA ALA A 120 -0.47 22.69 6.10
C ALA A 120 -1.33 22.70 7.37
N ASN A 121 -0.76 23.22 8.45
CA ASN A 121 -1.52 23.52 9.66
C ASN A 121 -2.72 24.40 9.29
N SER A 122 -3.91 23.90 9.46
CA SER A 122 -5.29 24.37 9.54
C SER A 122 -5.65 25.88 9.37
N LYS A 123 -4.81 26.74 8.82
CA LYS A 123 -5.08 28.19 8.66
C LYS A 123 -4.85 28.76 7.24
N ALA A 124 -4.45 27.95 6.29
CA ALA A 124 -4.35 28.41 4.91
C ALA A 124 -5.49 27.78 4.09
N GLU A 125 -6.63 28.48 4.03
CA GLU A 125 -7.51 28.47 2.86
C GLU A 125 -6.72 29.10 1.69
N THR A 126 -5.66 28.44 1.27
CA THR A 126 -4.96 28.82 0.05
C THR A 126 -5.72 28.16 -1.06
N SER A 127 -6.63 28.90 -1.67
CA SER A 127 -7.13 28.61 -3.00
C SER A 127 -5.94 28.66 -3.96
N MET A 128 -5.17 27.58 -4.03
CA MET A 128 -4.25 27.41 -5.14
C MET A 128 -5.11 27.26 -6.40
N LYS A 129 -5.06 28.26 -7.25
CA LYS A 129 -5.45 28.11 -8.64
C LYS A 129 -4.42 27.18 -9.25
N ALA A 130 -4.66 25.86 -9.20
CA ALA A 130 -3.93 24.92 -10.01
C ALA A 130 -4.05 25.42 -11.46
N SER A 131 -2.92 25.67 -12.11
CA SER A 131 -2.89 26.17 -13.50
C SER A 131 -3.28 25.09 -14.51
N GLY A 132 -3.40 23.83 -14.06
CA GLY A 132 -3.87 22.67 -14.80
C GLY A 132 -5.16 22.09 -14.21
N THR A 133 -6.01 21.50 -15.03
CA THR A 133 -7.24 20.86 -14.57
C THR A 133 -6.89 19.46 -14.03
N ILE A 134 -6.76 19.34 -12.70
CA ILE A 134 -6.68 18.03 -12.05
C ILE A 134 -8.07 17.40 -12.19
N ILE A 135 -8.20 16.44 -13.09
CA ILE A 135 -9.47 15.75 -13.30
C ILE A 135 -9.53 14.58 -12.34
N GLN A 136 -10.31 14.73 -11.28
CA GLN A 136 -10.73 13.63 -10.43
C GLN A 136 -12.05 13.08 -10.98
N THR A 137 -12.02 11.95 -11.67
CA THR A 137 -13.25 11.30 -12.11
C THR A 137 -13.69 10.25 -11.10
N TYR A 138 -14.99 9.93 -11.10
CA TYR A 138 -15.53 8.86 -10.26
C TYR A 138 -14.87 7.51 -10.57
N GLU A 139 -14.61 7.24 -11.86
CA GLU A 139 -13.96 6.01 -12.33
C GLU A 139 -12.52 5.90 -11.79
N ALA A 140 -11.76 6.99 -11.82
CA ALA A 140 -10.40 7.01 -11.27
C ALA A 140 -10.41 6.86 -9.74
N ALA A 141 -11.37 7.47 -9.04
CA ALA A 141 -11.55 7.29 -7.61
C ALA A 141 -11.92 5.85 -7.27
N GLN A 142 -12.83 5.24 -8.02
CA GLN A 142 -13.22 3.84 -7.87
C GLN A 142 -12.04 2.91 -8.14
N GLU A 143 -11.26 3.11 -9.22
CA GLU A 143 -10.05 2.32 -9.50
C GLU A 143 -9.04 2.40 -8.36
N CYS A 144 -8.87 3.58 -7.78
CA CYS A 144 -7.97 3.80 -6.65
C CYS A 144 -8.37 2.94 -5.44
N LEU A 145 -9.62 2.99 -5.04
CA LEU A 145 -10.14 2.19 -3.92
C LEU A 145 -10.11 0.69 -4.23
N GLN A 146 -10.46 0.31 -5.47
CA GLN A 146 -10.40 -1.10 -5.90
C GLN A 146 -8.97 -1.65 -5.89
N THR A 147 -7.97 -0.84 -6.23
CA THR A 147 -6.56 -1.24 -6.25
C THR A 147 -5.93 -1.19 -4.86
N ASN A 148 -6.02 -0.02 -4.20
CA ASN A 148 -5.23 0.26 -2.99
C ASN A 148 -5.83 -0.36 -1.72
N PHE A 149 -7.12 -0.64 -1.70
CA PHE A 149 -7.82 -1.17 -0.53
C PHE A 149 -8.47 -2.53 -0.81
N ASN A 150 -9.48 -2.60 -1.68
CA ASN A 150 -10.19 -3.85 -1.95
C ASN A 150 -9.29 -4.94 -2.54
N GLY A 151 -8.32 -4.55 -3.39
CA GLY A 151 -7.32 -5.45 -3.95
C GLY A 151 -6.42 -6.03 -2.87
N VAL A 152 -5.99 -5.21 -1.92
CA VAL A 152 -5.21 -5.66 -0.76
C VAL A 152 -6.00 -6.63 0.11
N LYS A 153 -7.28 -6.35 0.38
CA LYS A 153 -8.17 -7.28 1.12
C LYS A 153 -8.21 -8.64 0.43
N ARG A 154 -8.58 -8.67 -0.86
CA ARG A 154 -8.70 -9.92 -1.64
C ARG A 154 -7.40 -10.71 -1.71
N VAL A 155 -6.28 -10.03 -1.96
CA VAL A 155 -4.95 -10.68 -2.00
C VAL A 155 -4.61 -11.26 -0.62
N THR A 156 -4.79 -10.48 0.44
CA THR A 156 -4.49 -10.93 1.79
C THR A 156 -5.30 -12.16 2.17
N GLU A 157 -6.62 -12.12 1.98
CA GLU A 157 -7.52 -13.25 2.26
C GLU A 157 -7.13 -14.51 1.50
N ALA A 158 -6.78 -14.38 0.22
CA ALA A 158 -6.35 -15.52 -0.60
C ALA A 158 -5.03 -16.16 -0.15
N PHE A 159 -4.13 -15.36 0.45
CA PHE A 159 -2.81 -15.85 0.88
C PHE A 159 -2.72 -16.18 2.38
N ILE A 160 -3.69 -15.80 3.22
CA ILE A 160 -3.75 -16.19 4.64
C ILE A 160 -3.53 -17.70 4.85
N PRO A 161 -4.17 -18.62 4.09
CA PRO A 161 -3.95 -20.05 4.31
C PRO A 161 -2.48 -20.50 4.11
N LEU A 162 -1.75 -19.85 3.21
CA LEU A 162 -0.32 -20.12 2.98
C LEU A 162 0.56 -19.48 4.04
N LEU A 163 0.19 -18.28 4.51
CA LEU A 163 0.88 -17.59 5.60
C LEU A 163 0.74 -18.35 6.93
N GLN A 164 -0.40 -18.98 7.19
CA GLN A 164 -0.62 -19.82 8.37
C GLN A 164 0.33 -21.03 8.47
N LEU A 165 0.97 -21.42 7.36
CA LEU A 165 1.95 -22.51 7.31
C LEU A 165 3.39 -22.02 7.61
N SER A 166 3.57 -20.72 7.84
CA SER A 166 4.85 -20.13 8.22
C SER A 166 5.04 -20.13 9.74
N ASP A 167 6.28 -20.31 10.18
CA ASP A 167 6.65 -20.17 11.59
C ASP A 167 6.64 -18.70 12.08
N SER A 168 6.71 -17.75 11.14
CA SER A 168 6.72 -16.31 11.42
C SER A 168 6.06 -15.53 10.29
N PRO A 169 4.72 -15.65 10.13
CA PRO A 169 3.99 -15.01 9.06
C PRO A 169 3.98 -13.49 9.22
N THR A 170 4.32 -12.80 8.13
CA THR A 170 4.42 -11.34 8.12
C THR A 170 3.62 -10.75 6.96
N ILE A 171 2.81 -9.73 7.24
CA ILE A 171 2.11 -8.92 6.23
C ILE A 171 2.54 -7.46 6.38
N VAL A 172 2.98 -6.87 5.28
CA VAL A 172 3.32 -5.45 5.23
C VAL A 172 2.45 -4.75 4.19
N ASN A 173 1.67 -3.79 4.64
CA ASN A 173 0.83 -2.96 3.79
C ASN A 173 1.53 -1.62 3.52
N VAL A 174 1.98 -1.40 2.27
CA VAL A 174 2.59 -0.12 1.88
C VAL A 174 1.50 0.94 1.77
N SER A 175 1.42 1.76 2.79
CA SER A 175 0.45 2.84 2.94
C SER A 175 1.09 4.21 2.64
N SER A 176 0.58 5.26 3.26
CA SER A 176 1.07 6.62 3.15
C SER A 176 0.71 7.42 4.39
N ILE A 177 1.54 8.41 4.73
CA ILE A 177 1.22 9.41 5.76
C ILE A 177 -0.07 10.18 5.43
N VAL A 178 -0.40 10.33 4.15
CA VAL A 178 -1.66 10.94 3.69
C VAL A 178 -2.88 10.23 4.27
N GLY A 179 -2.81 8.90 4.42
CA GLY A 179 -3.85 8.07 5.03
C GLY A 179 -3.78 7.99 6.56
N HIS A 180 -2.93 8.77 7.21
CA HIS A 180 -2.91 8.81 8.68
C HIS A 180 -4.22 9.40 9.20
N LEU A 181 -4.87 8.73 10.16
CA LEU A 181 -6.22 9.06 10.59
C LEU A 181 -6.38 10.47 11.17
N GLN A 182 -5.30 11.07 11.68
CA GLN A 182 -5.29 12.46 12.14
C GLN A 182 -5.49 13.47 10.99
N HIS A 183 -5.17 13.11 9.76
CA HIS A 183 -5.31 13.97 8.58
C HIS A 183 -6.70 13.89 7.93
N LEU A 184 -7.56 12.98 8.38
CA LEU A 184 -8.95 12.92 7.92
C LEU A 184 -9.72 14.11 8.48
N ARG A 185 -10.37 14.86 7.58
CA ARG A 185 -11.20 16.04 7.94
C ARG A 185 -12.68 15.68 8.03
N ASN A 186 -13.14 14.61 7.36
CA ASN A 186 -14.48 14.09 7.53
C ASN A 186 -14.58 13.45 8.93
N GLU A 187 -15.35 14.10 9.80
CA GLU A 187 -15.43 13.75 11.23
C GLU A 187 -16.08 12.36 11.45
N ARG A 188 -17.06 11.98 10.60
CA ARG A 188 -17.70 10.67 10.69
C ARG A 188 -16.72 9.57 10.30
N ALA A 189 -16.06 9.69 9.16
CA ALA A 189 -15.05 8.73 8.72
C ALA A 189 -13.93 8.62 9.77
N LYS A 190 -13.46 9.74 10.30
CA LYS A 190 -12.46 9.77 11.36
C LYS A 190 -12.94 9.05 12.62
N ALA A 191 -14.15 9.34 13.09
CA ALA A 191 -14.71 8.69 14.28
C ALA A 191 -14.85 7.17 14.09
N VAL A 192 -15.30 6.70 12.92
CA VAL A 192 -15.40 5.26 12.61
C VAL A 192 -14.03 4.60 12.58
N LEU A 193 -13.08 5.15 11.81
CA LEU A 193 -11.78 4.52 11.58
C LEU A 193 -10.83 4.60 12.80
N THR A 194 -11.12 5.49 13.77
CA THR A 194 -10.38 5.59 15.04
C THR A 194 -11.04 4.86 16.21
N ASN A 195 -12.25 4.33 16.03
CA ASN A 195 -12.96 3.59 17.08
C ASN A 195 -12.38 2.17 17.26
N GLU A 196 -11.35 2.05 18.04
CA GLU A 196 -10.64 0.76 18.21
C GLU A 196 -11.53 -0.39 18.71
N ALA A 197 -12.54 -0.10 19.54
CA ALA A 197 -13.43 -1.12 20.09
C ALA A 197 -14.49 -1.61 19.07
N GLY A 198 -14.93 -0.74 18.17
CA GLY A 198 -15.97 -1.03 17.18
C GLY A 198 -15.47 -1.14 15.74
N LEU A 199 -14.16 -1.09 15.51
CA LEU A 199 -13.60 -1.16 14.16
C LEU A 199 -13.73 -2.58 13.60
N THR A 200 -14.44 -2.72 12.49
CA THR A 200 -14.63 -3.96 11.73
C THR A 200 -14.37 -3.71 10.24
N GLU A 201 -14.24 -4.77 9.46
CA GLU A 201 -14.11 -4.64 8.00
C GLU A 201 -15.34 -3.98 7.38
N GLU A 202 -16.53 -4.33 7.87
CA GLU A 202 -17.79 -3.77 7.42
C GLU A 202 -17.85 -2.26 7.66
N SER A 203 -17.44 -1.80 8.85
CA SER A 203 -17.43 -0.37 9.16
C SER A 203 -16.43 0.42 8.30
N ILE A 204 -15.31 -0.19 7.91
CA ILE A 204 -14.35 0.41 6.97
C ILE A 204 -14.97 0.47 5.56
N ASP A 205 -15.60 -0.62 5.12
CA ASP A 205 -16.28 -0.68 3.82
C ASP A 205 -17.41 0.36 3.72
N GLU A 206 -18.17 0.60 4.80
CA GLU A 206 -19.17 1.66 4.87
C GLU A 206 -18.58 3.05 4.64
N VAL A 207 -17.44 3.38 5.27
CA VAL A 207 -16.73 4.65 5.05
C VAL A 207 -16.30 4.80 3.59
N VAL A 208 -15.80 3.74 2.97
CA VAL A 208 -15.39 3.73 1.56
C VAL A 208 -16.60 3.95 0.64
N GLN A 209 -17.75 3.33 0.93
CA GLN A 209 -18.98 3.50 0.15
C GLN A 209 -19.58 4.89 0.33
N GLU A 210 -19.55 5.44 1.53
CA GLU A 210 -19.97 6.82 1.80
C GLU A 210 -19.15 7.81 0.99
N PHE A 211 -17.82 7.67 0.99
CA PHE A 211 -16.95 8.50 0.17
C PHE A 211 -17.32 8.42 -1.33
N LEU A 212 -17.53 7.22 -1.86
CA LEU A 212 -17.91 7.04 -3.28
C LEU A 212 -19.28 7.67 -3.59
N THR A 213 -20.21 7.61 -2.65
CA THR A 213 -21.52 8.24 -2.78
C THR A 213 -21.39 9.76 -2.80
N ASP A 214 -20.65 10.33 -1.85
CA ASP A 214 -20.38 11.77 -1.78
C ASP A 214 -19.64 12.28 -3.01
N PHE A 215 -18.69 11.46 -3.53
CA PHE A 215 -17.99 11.79 -4.77
C PHE A 215 -18.96 11.90 -5.95
N LYS A 216 -19.84 10.90 -6.10
CA LYS A 216 -20.81 10.85 -7.21
C LYS A 216 -21.85 11.96 -7.13
N GLU A 217 -22.20 12.38 -5.92
CA GLU A 217 -23.18 13.43 -5.65
C GLU A 217 -22.56 14.83 -5.49
N GLU A 218 -21.25 14.97 -5.83
CA GLU A 218 -20.49 16.22 -5.77
C GLU A 218 -20.48 16.88 -4.36
N ARG A 219 -20.54 16.08 -3.30
CA ARG A 219 -20.60 16.53 -1.90
C ARG A 219 -19.27 16.42 -1.15
N LEU A 220 -18.13 16.31 -1.86
CA LEU A 220 -16.82 16.13 -1.22
C LEU A 220 -16.48 17.30 -0.28
N GLU A 221 -16.70 18.53 -0.73
CA GLU A 221 -16.42 19.73 0.06
C GLU A 221 -17.38 19.87 1.25
N GLU A 222 -18.68 19.66 1.04
CA GLU A 222 -19.72 19.69 2.06
C GLU A 222 -19.39 18.73 3.22
N ASN A 223 -18.97 17.51 2.88
CA ASN A 223 -18.63 16.45 3.84
C ASN A 223 -17.16 16.45 4.25
N LYS A 224 -16.42 17.53 3.94
CA LYS A 224 -15.03 17.76 4.37
C LYS A 224 -14.05 16.66 3.94
N TRP A 225 -14.29 16.04 2.79
CA TRP A 225 -13.25 15.24 2.12
C TRP A 225 -12.19 16.18 1.52
N LEU A 226 -11.00 15.67 1.25
CA LEU A 226 -9.99 16.48 0.56
C LEU A 226 -10.51 16.93 -0.82
N SER A 227 -10.20 18.15 -1.20
CA SER A 227 -10.51 18.66 -2.54
C SER A 227 -9.70 17.97 -3.65
N HIS A 228 -8.47 17.51 -3.33
CA HIS A 228 -7.58 16.83 -4.27
C HIS A 228 -6.99 15.57 -3.62
N GLY A 229 -6.99 14.46 -4.36
CA GLY A 229 -6.45 13.19 -3.88
C GLY A 229 -7.27 12.53 -2.77
N ALA A 230 -8.56 12.87 -2.63
CA ALA A 230 -9.43 12.30 -1.63
C ALA A 230 -9.51 10.77 -1.72
N ALA A 231 -9.64 10.21 -2.92
CA ALA A 231 -9.67 8.77 -3.13
C ALA A 231 -8.40 8.08 -2.63
N TYR A 232 -7.23 8.70 -2.90
CA TYR A 232 -5.96 8.19 -2.38
C TYR A 232 -5.92 8.24 -0.86
N GLN A 233 -6.30 9.37 -0.24
CA GLN A 233 -6.35 9.50 1.21
C GLN A 233 -7.27 8.46 1.83
N VAL A 234 -8.50 8.34 1.35
CA VAL A 234 -9.48 7.37 1.88
C VAL A 234 -8.98 5.95 1.71
N SER A 235 -8.40 5.60 0.54
CA SER A 235 -7.84 4.26 0.31
C SER A 235 -6.73 3.90 1.30
N LYS A 236 -5.84 4.85 1.62
CA LYS A 236 -4.73 4.61 2.55
C LYS A 236 -5.18 4.67 4.02
N ALA A 237 -6.18 5.47 4.36
CA ALA A 237 -6.80 5.46 5.68
C ALA A 237 -7.55 4.16 5.95
N ALA A 238 -8.34 3.68 4.98
CA ALA A 238 -9.00 2.38 5.05
C ALA A 238 -7.99 1.23 5.17
N LEU A 239 -6.88 1.29 4.43
CA LEU A 239 -5.81 0.29 4.53
C LEU A 239 -5.14 0.27 5.90
N ASN A 240 -4.91 1.43 6.51
CA ASN A 240 -4.36 1.52 7.87
C ASN A 240 -5.34 0.94 8.91
N ALA A 241 -6.63 1.25 8.80
CA ALA A 241 -7.66 0.70 9.66
C ALA A 241 -7.79 -0.83 9.47
N TYR A 242 -7.80 -1.32 8.24
CA TYR A 242 -7.84 -2.75 7.92
C TYR A 242 -6.63 -3.50 8.49
N THR A 243 -5.45 -2.90 8.47
CA THR A 243 -4.23 -3.47 9.08
C THR A 243 -4.44 -3.76 10.58
N LYS A 244 -5.11 -2.85 11.30
CA LYS A 244 -5.45 -3.07 12.72
C LYS A 244 -6.45 -4.21 12.90
N VAL A 245 -7.48 -4.28 12.06
CA VAL A 245 -8.49 -5.36 12.12
C VAL A 245 -7.84 -6.72 11.87
N LEU A 246 -6.99 -6.81 10.84
CA LEU A 246 -6.24 -8.04 10.55
C LEU A 246 -5.34 -8.48 11.72
N ALA A 247 -4.59 -7.53 12.31
CA ALA A 247 -3.69 -7.81 13.42
C ALA A 247 -4.44 -8.32 14.65
N LYS A 248 -5.64 -7.82 14.91
CA LYS A 248 -6.52 -8.31 15.98
C LYS A 248 -7.06 -9.73 15.69
N ARG A 249 -7.34 -10.04 14.41
CA ARG A 249 -7.84 -11.35 13.98
C ARG A 249 -6.76 -12.42 13.95
N HIS A 250 -5.54 -12.07 13.59
CA HIS A 250 -4.40 -12.97 13.41
C HIS A 250 -3.27 -12.60 14.37
N THR A 251 -3.45 -12.92 15.65
CA THR A 251 -2.54 -12.52 16.75
C THR A 251 -1.17 -13.19 16.71
N ASP A 252 -1.03 -14.25 15.94
CA ASP A 252 0.21 -14.99 15.68
C ASP A 252 1.00 -14.43 14.46
N PHE A 253 0.39 -13.50 13.69
CA PHE A 253 1.03 -12.83 12.57
C PHE A 253 1.64 -11.48 12.98
N ILE A 254 2.66 -11.05 12.25
CA ILE A 254 3.17 -9.68 12.31
C ILE A 254 2.56 -8.91 11.13
N ILE A 255 1.57 -8.06 11.40
CA ILE A 255 0.81 -7.34 10.39
C ILE A 255 0.91 -5.84 10.63
N ASN A 256 1.58 -5.13 9.73
CA ASN A 256 1.79 -3.70 9.89
C ASN A 256 1.58 -2.94 8.59
N SER A 257 1.27 -1.66 8.71
CA SER A 257 1.31 -0.70 7.60
C SER A 257 2.44 0.29 7.77
N LEU A 258 2.90 0.88 6.68
CA LEU A 258 3.91 1.92 6.74
C LEU A 258 3.79 2.94 5.61
N CYS A 259 4.26 4.14 5.87
CA CYS A 259 4.58 5.11 4.84
C CYS A 259 6.05 4.92 4.42
N PRO A 260 6.34 4.57 3.17
CA PRO A 260 7.73 4.38 2.72
C PRO A 260 8.51 5.70 2.60
N GLY A 261 7.83 6.82 2.69
CA GLY A 261 8.34 8.15 2.41
C GLY A 261 8.01 8.63 1.00
N PHE A 262 8.32 9.89 0.71
CA PHE A 262 8.11 10.50 -0.60
C PHE A 262 9.25 10.10 -1.54
N ALA A 263 9.09 8.99 -2.25
CA ALA A 263 10.13 8.39 -3.09
C ALA A 263 10.01 8.81 -4.56
N ARG A 264 11.16 8.95 -5.22
CA ARG A 264 11.24 9.17 -6.67
C ARG A 264 10.81 7.91 -7.42
N THR A 265 9.59 7.94 -7.93
CA THR A 265 8.95 6.85 -8.70
C THR A 265 7.99 7.44 -9.72
N ASP A 266 7.51 6.62 -10.65
CA ASP A 266 6.47 7.04 -11.61
C ASP A 266 5.20 7.56 -10.90
N LEU A 267 4.84 6.96 -9.75
CA LEU A 267 3.67 7.37 -8.97
C LEU A 267 3.76 8.83 -8.50
N THR A 268 4.97 9.30 -8.25
CA THR A 268 5.25 10.66 -7.75
C THR A 268 5.81 11.57 -8.84
N GLY A 269 5.74 11.18 -10.12
CA GLY A 269 6.37 11.92 -11.21
C GLY A 269 7.88 12.11 -11.03
N ASN A 270 8.53 11.22 -10.28
CA ASN A 270 9.95 11.29 -9.91
C ASN A 270 10.34 12.52 -9.05
N LEU A 271 9.36 13.15 -8.40
CA LEU A 271 9.57 14.35 -7.55
C LEU A 271 9.95 14.02 -6.10
N GLY A 272 9.98 12.75 -5.74
CA GLY A 272 10.27 12.32 -4.38
C GLY A 272 11.61 12.83 -3.82
N ALA A 273 11.65 13.07 -2.51
CA ALA A 273 12.86 13.51 -1.81
C ALA A 273 13.88 12.38 -1.64
N ILE A 274 13.41 11.13 -1.54
CA ILE A 274 14.25 9.95 -1.33
C ILE A 274 14.24 9.02 -2.55
N SER A 275 15.21 8.12 -2.64
CA SER A 275 15.26 7.11 -3.68
C SER A 275 14.24 5.99 -3.44
N ALA A 276 13.89 5.22 -4.49
CA ALA A 276 13.09 4.01 -4.34
C ALA A 276 13.81 2.96 -3.46
N GLU A 277 15.14 2.92 -3.49
CA GLU A 277 15.98 2.06 -2.67
C GLU A 277 15.83 2.39 -1.17
N GLU A 278 15.95 3.68 -0.79
CA GLU A 278 15.75 4.12 0.60
C GLU A 278 14.33 3.83 1.09
N ALA A 279 13.32 4.08 0.25
CA ALA A 279 11.93 3.74 0.57
C ALA A 279 11.74 2.23 0.78
N ALA A 280 12.33 1.40 -0.07
CA ALA A 280 12.30 -0.06 0.05
C ALA A 280 12.99 -0.56 1.31
N GLN A 281 14.11 0.06 1.74
CA GLN A 281 14.79 -0.29 3.00
C GLN A 281 13.86 -0.20 4.20
N ARG A 282 12.98 0.81 4.24
CA ARG A 282 11.97 0.98 5.30
C ARG A 282 10.95 -0.16 5.29
N VAL A 283 10.45 -0.51 4.10
CA VAL A 283 9.51 -1.63 3.94
C VAL A 283 10.15 -2.95 4.38
N VAL A 284 11.38 -3.21 3.94
CA VAL A 284 12.13 -4.43 4.27
C VAL A 284 12.43 -4.52 5.76
N LYS A 285 12.73 -3.41 6.45
CA LYS A 285 12.88 -3.41 7.92
C LYS A 285 11.61 -3.90 8.62
N VAL A 286 10.43 -3.42 8.18
CA VAL A 286 9.14 -3.84 8.76
C VAL A 286 8.81 -5.29 8.38
N ALA A 287 9.13 -5.71 7.15
CA ALA A 287 8.92 -7.09 6.70
C ALA A 287 9.79 -8.13 7.44
N LEU A 288 10.89 -7.68 8.03
CA LEU A 288 11.84 -8.52 8.74
C LEU A 288 11.84 -8.31 10.26
N LEU A 289 10.78 -7.73 10.80
CA LEU A 289 10.59 -7.66 12.25
C LEU A 289 10.64 -9.07 12.86
N PRO A 290 11.27 -9.21 14.03
CA PRO A 290 11.37 -10.50 14.70
C PRO A 290 9.99 -10.98 15.17
N ARG A 291 9.84 -12.29 15.33
CA ARG A 291 8.62 -12.88 15.92
C ARG A 291 8.34 -12.26 17.29
N GLY A 292 7.07 -11.90 17.54
CA GLY A 292 6.67 -11.17 18.74
C GLY A 292 6.92 -9.66 18.68
N GLY A 293 7.38 -9.15 17.53
CA GLY A 293 7.45 -7.71 17.27
C GLY A 293 6.05 -7.07 17.19
N PRO A 294 6.00 -5.74 17.04
CA PRO A 294 4.74 -5.01 16.97
C PRO A 294 3.86 -5.48 15.81
N SER A 295 2.55 -5.55 16.04
CA SER A 295 1.53 -5.88 15.05
C SER A 295 0.36 -4.90 15.20
N GLY A 296 -0.28 -4.52 14.08
CA GLY A 296 -1.32 -3.50 14.03
C GLY A 296 -0.80 -2.06 13.98
N ALA A 297 0.52 -1.86 13.90
CA ALA A 297 1.15 -0.55 13.93
C ALA A 297 1.23 0.09 12.53
N PHE A 298 1.25 1.45 12.53
CA PHE A 298 1.60 2.26 11.37
C PHE A 298 2.99 2.86 11.57
N PHE A 299 3.92 2.54 10.67
CA PHE A 299 5.29 3.02 10.72
C PHE A 299 5.52 4.16 9.73
N TYR A 300 6.26 5.18 10.14
CA TYR A 300 6.84 6.16 9.25
C TYR A 300 8.08 6.81 9.87
N ASP A 301 8.91 7.44 9.02
CA ASP A 301 10.18 7.99 9.46
C ASP A 301 10.02 9.39 10.03
N LYS A 302 10.48 9.60 11.27
CA LYS A 302 10.48 10.89 11.96
C LYS A 302 11.28 11.97 11.23
N ASP A 303 12.40 11.56 10.66
CA ASP A 303 13.40 12.51 10.15
C ASP A 303 12.93 13.20 8.86
N VAL A 304 11.95 12.58 8.16
CA VAL A 304 11.40 13.13 6.91
C VAL A 304 10.23 14.09 7.14
N TYR A 305 9.43 13.89 8.22
CA TYR A 305 8.20 14.64 8.44
C TYR A 305 8.11 15.34 9.82
N GLY A 306 9.14 15.28 10.63
CA GLY A 306 9.19 15.95 11.94
C GLY A 306 8.21 15.41 13.00
N VAL A 307 7.60 14.25 12.78
CA VAL A 307 6.60 13.65 13.66
C VAL A 307 7.00 12.25 14.11
N ALA A 308 6.79 11.96 15.38
CA ALA A 308 7.21 10.71 16.03
C ALA A 308 6.55 9.46 15.41
N VAL A 309 7.29 8.34 15.45
CA VAL A 309 6.68 7.00 15.31
C VAL A 309 5.57 6.92 16.36
N LEU A 310 4.34 7.04 15.91
CA LEU A 310 3.21 6.65 16.72
C LEU A 310 3.10 5.13 16.56
N LEU A 311 3.72 4.39 17.46
CA LEU A 311 3.07 3.19 17.93
C LEU A 311 1.68 3.68 18.30
N LEU A 312 0.66 3.15 17.67
CA LEU A 312 -0.71 3.40 18.09
C LEU A 312 -0.87 2.63 19.41
N ASP A 313 -0.34 3.23 20.48
CA ASP A 313 -0.61 2.78 21.83
C ASP A 313 -2.09 3.01 22.09
N GLY A 314 -2.74 1.95 22.57
CA GLY A 314 -4.15 1.83 22.86
C GLY A 314 -4.71 2.84 23.83
#